data_7f69878f2348305adfe2ba6a91cfada4
#
_entry.id   7f69878f2348305adfe2ba6a91cfada4
#
_cell.length_a   1.000
_cell.length_b   1.000
_cell.length_c   1.000
_cell.angle_alpha   90.00
_cell.angle_beta   90.00
_cell.angle_gamma   90.00
#
_symmetry.space_group_name_H-M   'P 1'
#
loop_
_entity.id
_entity.type
_entity.pdbx_description
1 polymer ?
#
loop_
_entity_poly.entity_id
_entity_poly.type
_entity_poly.pdbx_seq_one_letter_code
_entity_poly.pdbx_strand_id
1 'polypeptide(L)'
;DNIASAKSIIEEIDFDLYVYKVGAFGSPETVTKVIQSFGDNGFPAFAKPNESNKTLTTVLVGPFVSKDDIRTNQTVLNKIAGITMGEIITWNP
;
A
#
# COMPACT_ATOMS: atom_id res chain seq x y z
N ASP A 1 6.21 27.83 -24.70
CA ASP A 1 7.26 28.41 -23.89
C ASP A 1 7.61 27.46 -22.73
N ASN A 2 8.70 27.77 -22.03
CA ASN A 2 9.25 26.85 -21.04
C ASN A 2 8.34 26.62 -19.84
N ILE A 3 7.60 27.62 -19.44
CA ILE A 3 6.71 27.48 -18.26
C ILE A 3 5.53 26.57 -18.58
N ALA A 4 4.93 26.74 -19.76
CA ALA A 4 3.84 25.88 -20.20
C ALA A 4 4.30 24.44 -20.38
N SER A 5 5.50 24.24 -20.93
CA SER A 5 6.07 22.91 -21.12
C SER A 5 6.34 22.23 -19.77
N ALA A 6 6.92 22.98 -18.81
CA ALA A 6 7.18 22.43 -17.48
C ALA A 6 5.88 22.05 -16.77
N LYS A 7 4.85 22.85 -16.90
CA LYS A 7 3.54 22.55 -16.33
C LYS A 7 2.92 21.31 -16.95
N SER A 8 3.01 21.18 -18.28
CA SER A 8 2.51 19.98 -18.97
C SER A 8 3.25 18.73 -18.53
N ILE A 9 4.58 18.82 -18.37
CA ILE A 9 5.38 17.70 -17.89
C ILE A 9 4.94 17.30 -16.49
N ILE A 10 4.72 18.26 -15.61
CA ILE A 10 4.25 18.00 -14.25
C ILE A 10 2.86 17.33 -14.27
N GLU A 11 1.98 17.77 -15.13
CA GLU A 11 0.65 17.18 -15.27
C GLU A 11 0.69 15.77 -15.86
N GLU A 12 1.66 15.52 -16.74
CA GLU A 12 1.86 14.20 -17.35
C GLU A 12 2.60 13.23 -16.42
N ILE A 13 3.42 13.76 -15.50
CA ILE A 13 4.05 12.93 -14.50
C ILE A 13 2.94 12.29 -13.68
N ASP A 14 2.98 11.00 -13.66
CA ASP A 14 2.04 10.21 -12.92
C ASP A 14 2.32 10.39 -11.42
N PHE A 15 1.50 11.21 -10.77
CA PHE A 15 1.57 11.37 -9.33
C PHE A 15 0.76 10.31 -8.61
N ASP A 16 0.44 9.21 -9.29
CA ASP A 16 -0.21 8.09 -8.62
C ASP A 16 0.67 7.58 -7.51
N LEU A 17 0.04 7.28 -6.42
CA LEU A 17 0.68 6.59 -5.32
C LEU A 17 0.30 5.12 -5.41
N TYR A 18 1.06 4.28 -4.73
CA TYR A 18 0.85 2.85 -4.76
C TYR A 18 0.81 2.30 -3.35
N VAL A 19 0.02 1.27 -3.14
CA VAL A 19 -0.04 0.58 -1.86
C VAL A 19 0.20 -0.90 -2.07
N TYR A 20 0.70 -1.56 -1.04
CA TYR A 20 0.87 -3.00 -1.04
C TYR A 20 -0.25 -3.63 -0.24
N LYS A 21 -1.11 -4.38 -0.92
CA LYS A 21 -2.20 -5.11 -0.29
C LYS A 21 -1.65 -6.41 0.25
N VAL A 22 -1.58 -6.53 1.57
CA VAL A 22 -1.02 -7.72 2.20
C VAL A 22 -2.06 -8.82 2.41
N GLY A 23 -3.33 -8.47 2.41
CA GLY A 23 -4.39 -9.46 2.53
C GLY A 23 -5.65 -8.89 3.13
N ALA A 24 -6.65 -9.75 3.27
CA ALA A 24 -7.91 -9.43 3.91
C ALA A 24 -8.11 -10.42 5.06
N PHE A 25 -8.51 -9.92 6.22
CA PHE A 25 -8.58 -10.69 7.45
C PHE A 25 -9.95 -10.55 8.09
N GLY A 26 -10.45 -11.65 8.66
CA GLY A 26 -11.74 -11.64 9.35
C GLY A 26 -11.66 -11.25 10.83
N SER A 27 -10.47 -11.30 11.41
CA SER A 27 -10.27 -10.99 12.83
C SER A 27 -9.78 -9.56 13.01
N PRO A 28 -10.52 -8.71 13.73
CA PRO A 28 -10.05 -7.36 14.06
C PRO A 28 -8.72 -7.36 14.82
N GLU A 29 -8.49 -8.35 15.65
CA GLU A 29 -7.25 -8.46 16.41
C GLU A 29 -6.05 -8.71 15.49
N THR A 30 -6.21 -9.59 14.50
CA THR A 30 -5.19 -9.85 13.50
C THR A 30 -4.87 -8.59 12.71
N VAL A 31 -5.90 -7.85 12.28
CA VAL A 31 -5.72 -6.58 11.56
C VAL A 31 -4.90 -5.60 12.40
N THR A 32 -5.25 -5.43 13.66
CA THR A 32 -4.54 -4.52 14.56
C THR A 32 -3.08 -4.93 14.72
N LYS A 33 -2.82 -6.22 14.92
CA LYS A 33 -1.45 -6.73 15.08
C LYS A 33 -0.61 -6.54 13.83
N VAL A 34 -1.17 -6.79 12.67
CA VAL A 34 -0.45 -6.63 11.39
C VAL A 34 -0.10 -5.16 11.18
N ILE A 35 -1.06 -4.26 11.36
CA ILE A 35 -0.83 -2.82 11.23
C ILE A 35 0.25 -2.35 12.21
N GLN A 36 0.18 -2.79 13.45
CA GLN A 36 1.15 -2.44 14.47
C GLN A 36 2.54 -2.96 14.13
N SER A 37 2.64 -4.18 13.62
CA SER A 37 3.92 -4.76 13.21
C SER A 37 4.57 -3.96 12.08
N PHE A 38 3.79 -3.49 11.13
CA PHE A 38 4.30 -2.61 10.07
C PHE A 38 4.78 -1.29 10.65
N GLY A 39 3.98 -0.67 11.52
CA GLY A 39 4.37 0.58 12.18
C GLY A 39 5.66 0.46 12.97
N ASP A 40 5.82 -0.64 13.71
CA ASP A 40 7.04 -0.92 14.47
C ASP A 40 8.28 -1.05 13.59
N ASN A 41 8.08 -1.44 12.34
CA ASN A 41 9.15 -1.57 11.36
C ASN A 41 9.29 -0.34 10.44
N GLY A 42 8.57 0.75 10.74
CA GLY A 42 8.69 1.99 10.00
C GLY A 42 7.83 2.09 8.75
N PHE A 43 6.88 1.17 8.56
CA PHE A 43 5.99 1.19 7.40
C PHE A 43 4.57 1.60 7.83
N PRO A 44 4.04 2.70 7.30
CA PRO A 44 2.63 3.04 7.53
C PRO A 44 1.73 1.97 6.95
N ALA A 45 0.74 1.55 7.71
CA ALA A 45 -0.26 0.60 7.24
C ALA A 45 -1.64 1.02 7.73
N PHE A 46 -2.66 0.67 6.98
CA PHE A 46 -4.03 1.05 7.31
C PHE A 46 -5.01 -0.02 6.85
N ALA A 47 -6.21 0.05 7.41
CA ALA A 47 -7.26 -0.90 7.14
C ALA A 47 -8.37 -0.28 6.30
N LYS A 48 -9.00 -1.09 5.47
CA LYS A 48 -10.11 -0.68 4.63
C LYS A 48 -11.08 -1.86 4.53
N PRO A 49 -12.41 -1.63 4.55
CA PRO A 49 -13.34 -2.73 4.31
C PRO A 49 -13.07 -3.41 2.98
N ASN A 50 -13.12 -4.73 2.96
CA ASN A 50 -12.96 -5.47 1.72
C ASN A 50 -14.19 -5.27 0.84
N GLU A 51 -13.98 -4.93 -0.44
CA GLU A 51 -15.07 -4.64 -1.35
C GLU A 51 -15.89 -5.87 -1.72
N SER A 52 -15.21 -7.01 -1.87
CA SER A 52 -15.85 -8.26 -2.28
C SER A 52 -16.54 -8.98 -1.12
N ASN A 53 -16.02 -8.80 0.09
CA ASN A 53 -16.57 -9.47 1.27
C ASN A 53 -16.48 -8.53 2.46
N LYS A 54 -17.63 -7.98 2.85
CA LYS A 54 -17.73 -6.99 3.93
C LYS A 54 -17.40 -7.54 5.32
N THR A 55 -17.31 -8.86 5.46
CA THR A 55 -16.89 -9.48 6.73
C THR A 55 -15.39 -9.46 6.90
N LEU A 56 -14.65 -9.10 5.85
CA LEU A 56 -13.19 -9.02 5.86
C LEU A 56 -12.73 -7.58 5.87
N THR A 57 -11.54 -7.37 6.43
CA THR A 57 -10.85 -6.08 6.43
C THR A 57 -9.55 -6.23 5.66
N THR A 58 -9.36 -5.40 4.65
CA THR A 58 -8.15 -5.37 3.85
C THR A 58 -7.10 -4.53 4.55
N VAL A 59 -5.87 -5.02 4.60
CA VAL A 59 -4.73 -4.27 5.14
C VAL A 59 -3.81 -3.87 3.99
N LEU A 60 -3.47 -2.59 3.97
CA LEU A 60 -2.68 -1.95 2.93
C LEU A 60 -1.48 -1.26 3.58
N VAL A 61 -0.35 -1.30 2.91
CA VAL A 61 0.89 -0.65 3.35
C VAL A 61 1.24 0.46 2.39
N GLY A 62 1.58 1.61 2.90
CA GLY A 62 1.96 2.77 2.13
C GLY A 62 1.20 4.00 2.55
N PRO A 63 1.07 4.98 1.64
CA PRO A 63 1.38 4.89 0.21
C PRO A 63 2.87 5.02 -0.11
N PHE A 64 3.26 4.44 -1.23
CA PHE A 64 4.60 4.54 -1.80
C PHE A 64 4.56 5.37 -3.08
N VAL A 65 5.66 6.03 -3.41
CA VAL A 65 5.72 6.90 -4.58
C VAL A 65 5.93 6.13 -5.89
N SER A 66 6.39 4.88 -5.82
CA SER A 66 6.60 4.06 -7.00
C SER A 66 6.38 2.58 -6.71
N LYS A 67 6.10 1.81 -7.75
CA LYS A 67 6.01 0.35 -7.64
C LYS A 67 7.37 -0.26 -7.27
N ASP A 68 8.46 0.34 -7.74
CA ASP A 68 9.79 -0.15 -7.44
C ASP A 68 10.13 -0.03 -5.96
N ASP A 69 9.64 1.01 -5.29
CA ASP A 69 9.81 1.15 -3.83
C ASP A 69 9.16 -0.02 -3.10
N ILE A 70 8.00 -0.46 -3.58
CA ILE A 70 7.34 -1.63 -3.01
C ILE A 70 8.13 -2.90 -3.31
N ARG A 71 8.56 -3.08 -4.56
CA ARG A 71 9.31 -4.28 -4.96
C ARG A 71 10.61 -4.42 -4.18
N THR A 72 11.30 -3.32 -3.95
CA THR A 72 12.53 -3.30 -3.17
C THR A 72 12.31 -3.79 -1.73
N ASN A 73 11.16 -3.48 -1.16
CA ASN A 73 10.82 -3.84 0.22
C ASN A 73 9.94 -5.08 0.32
N GLN A 74 9.58 -5.69 -0.80
CA GLN A 74 8.53 -6.73 -0.83
C GLN A 74 8.84 -7.92 0.06
N THR A 75 10.07 -8.40 0.08
CA THR A 75 10.48 -9.52 0.92
C THR A 75 10.25 -9.21 2.40
N VAL A 76 10.62 -7.99 2.82
CA VAL A 76 10.44 -7.54 4.19
C VAL A 76 8.95 -7.39 4.52
N LEU A 77 8.19 -6.78 3.61
CA LEU A 77 6.75 -6.58 3.79
C LEU A 77 6.03 -7.91 3.95
N ASN A 78 6.35 -8.88 3.10
CA ASN A 78 5.77 -10.23 3.18
C ASN A 78 6.09 -10.90 4.51
N LYS A 79 7.32 -10.75 4.97
CA LYS A 79 7.76 -11.34 6.23
C LYS A 79 7.03 -10.73 7.41
N ILE A 80 6.89 -9.41 7.45
CA ILE A 80 6.17 -8.72 8.52
C ILE A 80 4.72 -9.18 8.60
N ALA A 81 4.06 -9.31 7.43
CA ALA A 81 2.67 -9.74 7.37
C ALA A 81 2.48 -11.25 7.51
N GLY A 82 3.56 -12.03 7.43
CA GLY A 82 3.45 -13.49 7.47
C GLY A 82 2.81 -14.08 6.23
N ILE A 83 3.03 -13.46 5.07
CA ILE A 83 2.44 -13.89 3.80
C ILE A 83 3.53 -14.27 2.79
N THR A 84 3.14 -14.98 1.73
CA THR A 84 4.03 -15.35 0.63
C THR A 84 4.12 -14.23 -0.41
N MET A 85 2.99 -13.60 -0.74
CA MET A 85 2.91 -12.59 -1.78
C MET A 85 1.70 -11.68 -1.53
N GLY A 86 1.92 -10.38 -1.67
CA GLY A 86 0.85 -9.40 -1.68
C GLY A 86 0.64 -8.86 -3.10
N GLU A 87 -0.15 -7.81 -3.22
CA GLU A 87 -0.50 -7.21 -4.49
C GLU A 87 -0.19 -5.71 -4.47
N ILE A 88 0.49 -5.26 -5.52
CA ILE A 88 0.75 -3.82 -5.71
C ILE A 88 -0.44 -3.22 -6.45
N ILE A 89 -1.10 -2.24 -5.82
CA ILE A 89 -2.25 -1.58 -6.44
C ILE A 89 -2.06 -0.06 -6.41
N THR A 90 -2.71 0.61 -7.34
CA THR A 90 -2.74 2.07 -7.37
C THR A 90 -3.61 2.57 -6.22
N TRP A 91 -3.11 3.58 -5.51
CA TRP A 91 -3.83 4.18 -4.40
C TRP A 91 -4.58 5.42 -4.87
N ASN A 92 -5.89 5.38 -4.77
CA ASN A 92 -6.78 6.52 -5.04
C ASN A 92 -7.58 6.78 -3.76
N PRO A 93 -7.18 7.81 -3.00
CA PRO A 93 -7.92 8.14 -1.77
C PRO A 93 -9.32 8.67 -2.03
#